data_313f93fb480b7f184a19ab9218e356f5
#
_entry.id   313f93fb480b7f184a19ab9218e356f5
#
_cell.length_a   1.000
_cell.length_b   1.000
_cell.length_c   1.000
_cell.angle_alpha   90.00
_cell.angle_beta   90.00
_cell.angle_gamma   90.00
#
_symmetry.space_group_name_H-M   'P 1'
#
loop_
_entity.id
_entity.type
_entity.pdbx_description
1 polymer ?
#
loop_
_entity_poly.entity_id
_entity_poly.type
_entity_poly.pdbx_seq_one_letter_code
_entity_poly.pdbx_strand_id
1 'polypeptide(L)'
;GRAYYPSLLMPHVYPEGRKSPVDAIMDAAARFGMKVFMSTGWAKDQDDNLRDPAIRRRQQEMMQELAGLYGHHPALYGWYLPVEDCLCPLLSEHAVTAVNALTDKARSLTPGKKILISPYGLVDSDFTNPEYERRLSRLKVDIIAYQDEVGCVREPFPMPRLKENWKKLRDIHNRLNIAFWANCETFT
;
A
#
# COMPACT_ATOMS: atom_id res chain seq x y z
N GLY A 1 -1.89 -11.81 -15.49
CA GLY A 1 -1.84 -10.36 -15.42
C GLY A 1 -1.14 -9.74 -16.61
N ARG A 2 -1.23 -8.43 -16.74
CA ARG A 2 -0.56 -7.64 -17.77
C ARG A 2 0.12 -6.44 -17.12
N ALA A 3 1.28 -6.02 -17.66
CA ALA A 3 2.05 -4.89 -17.16
C ALA A 3 1.68 -3.57 -17.87
N TYR A 4 1.67 -2.48 -17.10
CA TYR A 4 1.55 -1.09 -17.58
C TYR A 4 2.93 -0.42 -17.76
N TYR A 5 4.01 -1.18 -17.62
CA TYR A 5 5.41 -0.79 -17.76
C TYR A 5 6.15 -1.83 -18.64
N PRO A 6 7.34 -1.56 -19.16
CA PRO A 6 8.09 -2.51 -20.00
C PRO A 6 8.64 -3.67 -19.16
N SER A 7 7.77 -4.62 -18.85
CA SER A 7 8.08 -5.82 -18.06
C SER A 7 8.66 -6.93 -18.91
N LEU A 8 9.66 -7.64 -18.39
CA LEU A 8 10.14 -8.90 -18.91
C LEU A 8 9.41 -10.12 -18.32
N LEU A 9 8.62 -9.90 -17.28
CA LEU A 9 7.89 -10.94 -16.55
C LEU A 9 6.46 -11.17 -17.07
N MET A 10 5.87 -10.16 -17.74
CA MET A 10 4.47 -10.17 -18.14
C MET A 10 4.26 -9.45 -19.48
N PRO A 11 3.25 -9.87 -20.28
CA PRO A 11 2.86 -9.12 -21.47
C PRO A 11 2.33 -7.74 -21.13
N HIS A 12 2.54 -6.77 -22.03
CA HIS A 12 2.12 -5.39 -21.85
C HIS A 12 0.63 -5.19 -22.17
N VAL A 13 0.02 -4.15 -21.57
CA VAL A 13 -1.36 -3.70 -21.91
C VAL A 13 -1.37 -2.65 -23.03
N TYR A 14 -0.22 -2.13 -23.43
CA TYR A 14 -0.08 -1.07 -24.45
C TYR A 14 0.63 -1.59 -25.69
N PRO A 15 0.41 -0.97 -26.87
CA PRO A 15 1.01 -1.40 -28.13
C PRO A 15 2.54 -1.30 -28.12
N GLU A 16 3.19 -2.23 -28.80
CA GLU A 16 4.65 -2.21 -29.00
C GLU A 16 5.10 -0.90 -29.64
N GLY A 17 6.27 -0.38 -29.24
CA GLY A 17 6.82 0.89 -29.72
C GLY A 17 6.13 2.14 -29.16
N ARG A 18 5.11 1.99 -28.33
CA ARG A 18 4.48 3.11 -27.61
C ARG A 18 5.08 3.28 -26.22
N LYS A 19 5.10 4.53 -25.75
CA LYS A 19 5.45 4.85 -24.36
C LYS A 19 4.50 4.14 -23.39
N SER A 20 5.04 3.52 -22.35
CA SER A 20 4.21 2.85 -21.37
C SER A 20 3.39 3.86 -20.53
N PRO A 21 2.22 3.45 -20.02
CA PRO A 21 1.45 4.29 -19.11
C PRO A 21 2.24 4.74 -17.87
N VAL A 22 3.07 3.87 -17.31
CA VAL A 22 3.90 4.21 -16.15
C VAL A 22 4.96 5.25 -16.53
N ASP A 23 5.65 5.13 -17.68
CA ASP A 23 6.59 6.15 -18.15
C ASP A 23 5.90 7.51 -18.31
N ALA A 24 4.70 7.51 -18.90
CA ALA A 24 3.95 8.75 -19.11
C ALA A 24 3.56 9.42 -17.78
N ILE A 25 3.13 8.62 -16.78
CA ILE A 25 2.80 9.13 -15.44
C ILE A 25 4.05 9.67 -14.73
N MET A 26 5.15 8.92 -14.76
CA MET A 26 6.39 9.31 -14.09
C MET A 26 6.96 10.62 -14.66
N ASP A 27 6.97 10.76 -15.99
CA ASP A 27 7.43 11.99 -16.64
C ASP A 27 6.52 13.18 -16.34
N ALA A 28 5.20 12.98 -16.38
CA ALA A 28 4.24 14.03 -16.04
C ALA A 28 4.41 14.44 -14.57
N ALA A 29 4.54 13.47 -13.66
CA ALA A 29 4.76 13.73 -12.25
C ALA A 29 6.04 14.55 -12.01
N ALA A 30 7.14 14.19 -12.66
CA ALA A 30 8.39 14.95 -12.56
C ALA A 30 8.23 16.38 -13.09
N ARG A 31 7.57 16.54 -14.24
CA ARG A 31 7.31 17.85 -14.85
C ARG A 31 6.50 18.78 -13.94
N PHE A 32 5.53 18.22 -13.21
CA PHE A 32 4.66 19.01 -12.32
C PHE A 32 5.07 18.97 -10.85
N GLY A 33 6.23 18.44 -10.52
CA GLY A 33 6.73 18.36 -9.15
C GLY A 33 5.91 17.43 -8.24
N MET A 34 5.18 16.48 -8.83
CA MET A 34 4.35 15.52 -8.11
C MET A 34 5.19 14.36 -7.57
N LYS A 35 4.72 13.76 -6.49
CA LYS A 35 5.32 12.57 -5.87
C LYS A 35 4.50 11.34 -6.22
N VAL A 36 5.19 10.25 -6.60
CA VAL A 36 4.57 8.99 -6.99
C VAL A 36 4.93 7.89 -5.98
N PHE A 37 3.93 7.18 -5.50
CA PHE A 37 4.10 5.88 -4.88
C PHE A 37 3.92 4.81 -5.95
N MET A 38 4.94 3.99 -6.15
CA MET A 38 4.91 2.89 -7.10
C MET A 38 4.30 1.65 -6.45
N SER A 39 3.51 0.88 -7.21
CA SER A 39 2.95 -0.40 -6.77
C SER A 39 3.13 -1.47 -7.82
N THR A 40 3.25 -2.72 -7.36
CA THR A 40 3.21 -3.89 -8.24
C THR A 40 1.78 -4.27 -8.65
N GLY A 41 0.78 -3.70 -8.00
CA GLY A 41 -0.58 -4.21 -8.05
C GLY A 41 -0.68 -5.61 -7.41
N TRP A 42 -1.84 -6.22 -7.49
CA TRP A 42 -2.04 -7.58 -7.00
C TRP A 42 -1.57 -8.60 -8.04
N ALA A 43 -0.77 -9.57 -7.60
CA ALA A 43 -0.34 -10.66 -8.48
C ALA A 43 -1.45 -11.69 -8.71
N LYS A 44 -2.43 -11.76 -7.79
CA LYS A 44 -3.62 -12.59 -7.87
C LYS A 44 -4.78 -11.86 -7.18
N ASP A 45 -5.51 -12.49 -6.29
CA ASP A 45 -6.50 -11.82 -5.45
C ASP A 45 -5.89 -11.33 -4.13
N GLN A 46 -6.69 -10.60 -3.36
CA GLN A 46 -6.25 -9.95 -2.13
C GLN A 46 -5.80 -10.93 -1.05
N ASP A 47 -6.56 -12.01 -0.84
CA ASP A 47 -6.27 -12.99 0.21
C ASP A 47 -5.02 -13.82 -0.11
N ASP A 48 -4.88 -14.25 -1.37
CA ASP A 48 -3.72 -15.02 -1.83
C ASP A 48 -2.43 -14.19 -1.72
N ASN A 49 -2.47 -12.90 -1.99
CA ASN A 49 -1.32 -12.00 -1.85
C ASN A 49 -0.74 -11.97 -0.43
N LEU A 50 -1.57 -12.15 0.59
CA LEU A 50 -1.12 -12.15 1.97
C LEU A 50 -0.52 -13.47 2.41
N ARG A 51 -1.07 -14.58 1.92
CA ARG A 51 -0.82 -15.91 2.47
C ARG A 51 0.18 -16.73 1.68
N ASP A 52 0.19 -16.59 0.36
CA ASP A 52 1.02 -17.44 -0.51
C ASP A 52 2.45 -16.88 -0.68
N PRO A 53 3.48 -17.62 -0.24
CA PRO A 53 4.87 -17.21 -0.43
C PRO A 53 5.29 -17.11 -1.90
N ALA A 54 4.66 -17.87 -2.80
CA ALA A 54 4.98 -17.81 -4.24
C ALA A 54 4.50 -16.50 -4.84
N ILE A 55 3.33 -16.01 -4.41
CA ILE A 55 2.79 -14.71 -4.83
C ILE A 55 3.68 -13.57 -4.30
N ARG A 56 4.11 -13.63 -3.04
CA ARG A 56 5.06 -12.65 -2.51
C ARG A 56 6.38 -12.61 -3.27
N ARG A 57 6.93 -13.77 -3.65
CA ARG A 57 8.12 -13.82 -4.51
C ARG A 57 7.87 -13.13 -5.85
N ARG A 58 6.73 -13.40 -6.47
CA ARG A 58 6.35 -12.76 -7.74
C ARG A 58 6.26 -11.25 -7.61
N GLN A 59 5.66 -10.75 -6.54
CA GLN A 59 5.63 -9.31 -6.24
C GLN A 59 7.04 -8.74 -6.05
N GLN A 60 7.93 -9.44 -5.36
CA GLN A 60 9.32 -9.02 -5.17
C GLN A 60 10.12 -8.97 -6.49
N GLU A 61 9.87 -9.90 -7.42
CA GLU A 61 10.43 -9.87 -8.78
C GLU A 61 9.94 -8.65 -9.56
N MET A 62 8.64 -8.37 -9.52
CA MET A 62 8.05 -7.18 -10.12
C MET A 62 8.61 -5.88 -9.50
N MET A 63 8.77 -5.83 -8.18
CA MET A 63 9.44 -4.71 -7.50
C MET A 63 10.87 -4.51 -8.01
N GLN A 64 11.59 -5.59 -8.27
CA GLN A 64 12.96 -5.51 -8.80
C GLN A 64 13.00 -4.92 -10.21
N GLU A 65 12.08 -5.31 -11.11
CA GLU A 65 11.96 -4.68 -12.43
C GLU A 65 11.64 -3.19 -12.31
N LEU A 66 10.62 -2.84 -11.53
CA LEU A 66 10.18 -1.46 -11.33
C LEU A 66 11.29 -0.59 -10.72
N ALA A 67 12.03 -1.14 -9.75
CA ALA A 67 13.16 -0.43 -9.15
C ALA A 67 14.31 -0.21 -10.16
N GLY A 68 14.59 -1.19 -11.03
CA GLY A 68 15.57 -1.06 -12.10
C GLY A 68 15.20 0.05 -13.10
N LEU A 69 13.91 0.14 -13.45
CA LEU A 69 13.41 1.14 -14.41
C LEU A 69 13.24 2.54 -13.78
N TYR A 70 12.70 2.61 -12.56
CA TYR A 70 12.22 3.87 -11.97
C TYR A 70 12.86 4.23 -10.63
N GLY A 71 13.70 3.38 -10.05
CA GLY A 71 14.26 3.57 -8.71
C GLY A 71 15.00 4.90 -8.50
N HIS A 72 15.63 5.40 -9.54
CA HIS A 72 16.35 6.70 -9.58
C HIS A 72 15.50 7.86 -10.10
N HIS A 73 14.25 7.61 -10.51
CA HIS A 73 13.41 8.64 -11.12
C HIS A 73 13.02 9.71 -10.09
N PRO A 74 13.13 11.03 -10.42
CA PRO A 74 12.91 12.11 -9.45
C PRO A 74 11.49 12.16 -8.87
N ALA A 75 10.48 11.71 -9.61
CA ALA A 75 9.11 11.63 -9.13
C ALA A 75 8.87 10.46 -8.16
N LEU A 76 9.73 9.43 -8.13
CA LEU A 76 9.53 8.31 -7.23
C LEU A 76 9.74 8.73 -5.78
N TYR A 77 8.66 8.75 -5.01
CA TYR A 77 8.68 9.08 -3.60
C TYR A 77 8.72 7.86 -2.70
N GLY A 78 8.03 6.80 -3.09
CA GLY A 78 7.94 5.59 -2.30
C GLY A 78 7.25 4.43 -2.98
N TRP A 79 6.93 3.42 -2.16
CA TRP A 79 6.19 2.23 -2.56
C TRP A 79 4.83 2.19 -1.87
N TYR A 80 3.79 1.96 -2.63
CA TYR A 80 2.50 1.52 -2.12
C TYR A 80 2.49 -0.01 -2.19
N LEU A 81 2.55 -0.66 -1.05
CA LEU A 81 2.48 -2.11 -0.98
C LEU A 81 1.02 -2.54 -1.16
N PRO A 82 0.71 -3.44 -2.10
CA PRO A 82 -0.64 -3.87 -2.40
C PRO A 82 -1.13 -4.89 -1.35
N VAL A 83 -1.16 -4.48 -0.10
CA VAL A 83 -1.64 -5.24 1.04
C VAL A 83 -2.82 -4.48 1.61
N GLU A 84 -3.99 -4.78 1.08
CA GLU A 84 -5.26 -4.31 1.61
C GLU A 84 -5.82 -5.37 2.55
N ASP A 85 -5.41 -5.36 3.80
CA ASP A 85 -5.92 -6.27 4.81
C ASP A 85 -7.11 -5.66 5.55
N CYS A 86 -8.05 -6.51 5.94
CA CYS A 86 -9.09 -6.13 6.85
C CYS A 86 -8.50 -5.98 8.26
N LEU A 87 -8.72 -4.83 8.87
CA LEU A 87 -8.25 -4.55 10.21
C LEU A 87 -9.07 -5.23 11.30
N CYS A 88 -10.22 -5.84 10.95
CA CYS A 88 -11.16 -6.36 11.92
C CYS A 88 -10.87 -7.79 12.39
N PRO A 89 -11.05 -8.04 13.69
CA PRO A 89 -11.05 -7.04 14.76
C PRO A 89 -9.65 -6.51 15.03
N LEU A 90 -8.63 -7.19 14.51
CA LEU A 90 -7.20 -6.89 14.65
C LEU A 90 -6.48 -7.15 13.33
N LEU A 91 -5.47 -6.34 13.04
CA LEU A 91 -4.56 -6.57 11.90
C LEU A 91 -4.01 -8.01 11.93
N SER A 92 -4.14 -8.73 10.80
CA SER A 92 -3.75 -10.14 10.76
C SER A 92 -2.24 -10.35 10.83
N GLU A 93 -1.80 -11.47 11.41
CA GLU A 93 -0.39 -11.85 11.43
C GLU A 93 0.16 -12.10 10.02
N HIS A 94 -0.69 -12.53 9.09
CA HIS A 94 -0.31 -12.70 7.69
C HIS A 94 -0.01 -11.36 7.03
N ALA A 95 -0.83 -10.33 7.31
CA ALA A 95 -0.59 -8.97 6.82
C ALA A 95 0.74 -8.42 7.35
N VAL A 96 0.99 -8.53 8.66
CA VAL A 96 2.26 -8.09 9.25
C VAL A 96 3.45 -8.77 8.58
N THR A 97 3.36 -10.09 8.37
CA THR A 97 4.43 -10.86 7.71
C THR A 97 4.63 -10.43 6.25
N ALA A 98 3.54 -10.30 5.47
CA ALA A 98 3.60 -9.93 4.06
C ALA A 98 4.12 -8.51 3.87
N VAL A 99 3.58 -7.55 4.64
CA VAL A 99 4.01 -6.14 4.61
C VAL A 99 5.51 -6.04 4.91
N ASN A 100 5.97 -6.69 5.98
CA ASN A 100 7.37 -6.59 6.36
C ASN A 100 8.31 -7.22 5.33
N ALA A 101 7.93 -8.35 4.74
CA ALA A 101 8.73 -8.99 3.68
C ALA A 101 8.85 -8.11 2.42
N LEU A 102 7.75 -7.45 2.01
CA LEU A 102 7.77 -6.52 0.88
C LEU A 102 8.49 -5.21 1.24
N THR A 103 8.35 -4.73 2.48
CA THR A 103 9.08 -3.55 2.97
C THR A 103 10.59 -3.78 2.95
N ASP A 104 11.06 -4.92 3.44
CA ASP A 104 12.48 -5.26 3.44
C ASP A 104 13.03 -5.32 2.01
N LYS A 105 12.27 -5.89 1.07
CA LYS A 105 12.63 -5.89 -0.36
C LYS A 105 12.67 -4.47 -0.93
N ALA A 106 11.64 -3.65 -0.69
CA ALA A 106 11.59 -2.26 -1.16
C ALA A 106 12.80 -1.44 -0.67
N ARG A 107 13.13 -1.54 0.61
CA ARG A 107 14.26 -0.84 1.21
C ARG A 107 15.61 -1.31 0.66
N SER A 108 15.75 -2.59 0.32
CA SER A 108 16.96 -3.11 -0.33
C SER A 108 17.16 -2.60 -1.75
N LEU A 109 16.05 -2.37 -2.48
CA LEU A 109 16.08 -1.92 -3.87
C LEU A 109 16.23 -0.40 -4.01
N THR A 110 15.56 0.34 -3.13
CA THR A 110 15.50 1.81 -3.18
C THR A 110 15.64 2.41 -1.78
N PRO A 111 16.83 2.43 -1.21
CA PRO A 111 17.05 2.98 0.13
C PRO A 111 16.55 4.41 0.27
N GLY A 112 15.91 4.71 1.41
CA GLY A 112 15.39 6.05 1.73
C GLY A 112 14.02 6.39 1.11
N LYS A 113 13.48 5.55 0.23
CA LYS A 113 12.11 5.74 -0.28
C LYS A 113 11.08 5.34 0.78
N LYS A 114 9.94 6.05 0.79
CA LYS A 114 8.86 5.82 1.76
C LYS A 114 8.06 4.56 1.44
N ILE A 115 7.51 3.93 2.47
CA ILE A 115 6.67 2.74 2.35
C ILE A 115 5.28 3.06 2.90
N LEU A 116 4.26 2.80 2.10
CA LEU A 116 2.86 3.07 2.40
C LEU A 116 2.02 1.80 2.23
N ILE A 117 1.05 1.60 3.14
CA ILE A 117 -0.05 0.66 3.01
C ILE A 117 -1.39 1.37 3.20
N SER A 118 -2.49 0.80 2.67
CA SER A 118 -3.84 1.37 2.78
C SER A 118 -4.85 0.29 3.20
N PRO A 119 -4.90 -0.06 4.50
CA PRO A 119 -5.83 -1.07 5.00
C PRO A 119 -7.25 -0.53 5.13
N TYR A 120 -8.23 -1.47 5.21
CA TYR A 120 -9.65 -1.20 5.43
C TYR A 120 -10.18 -1.91 6.70
N GLY A 121 -11.48 -1.79 7.00
CA GLY A 121 -12.11 -2.46 8.14
C GLY A 121 -12.13 -1.63 9.41
N LEU A 122 -12.20 -0.31 9.31
CA LEU A 122 -12.27 0.58 10.47
C LEU A 122 -13.51 0.36 11.33
N VAL A 123 -14.63 -0.06 10.70
CA VAL A 123 -15.94 -0.16 11.34
C VAL A 123 -15.95 -1.21 12.45
N ASP A 124 -15.32 -2.36 12.22
CA ASP A 124 -15.37 -3.51 13.14
C ASP A 124 -14.03 -3.73 13.87
N SER A 125 -13.12 -2.77 13.79
CA SER A 125 -11.82 -2.85 14.44
C SER A 125 -11.90 -2.48 15.91
N ASP A 126 -11.17 -3.22 16.75
CA ASP A 126 -11.03 -2.94 18.19
C ASP A 126 -9.72 -2.20 18.50
N PHE A 127 -9.75 -0.88 18.33
CA PHE A 127 -8.61 0.00 18.64
C PHE A 127 -8.37 0.17 20.16
N THR A 128 -9.21 -0.41 21.01
CA THR A 128 -8.99 -0.40 22.46
C THR A 128 -8.20 -1.62 22.93
N ASN A 129 -8.09 -2.64 22.09
CA ASN A 129 -7.33 -3.83 22.39
C ASN A 129 -5.82 -3.54 22.29
N PRO A 130 -5.03 -3.75 23.37
CA PRO A 130 -3.58 -3.52 23.34
C PRO A 130 -2.84 -4.32 22.26
N GLU A 131 -3.39 -5.46 21.88
CA GLU A 131 -2.85 -6.30 20.82
C GLU A 131 -2.87 -5.60 19.46
N TYR A 132 -3.82 -4.70 19.22
CA TYR A 132 -3.87 -3.91 18.00
C TYR A 132 -2.61 -3.04 17.85
N GLU A 133 -2.30 -2.26 18.89
CA GLU A 133 -1.09 -1.43 18.93
C GLU A 133 0.18 -2.28 18.85
N ARG A 134 0.22 -3.41 19.54
CA ARG A 134 1.34 -4.35 19.51
C ARG A 134 1.61 -4.90 18.10
N ARG A 135 0.58 -5.22 17.33
CA ARG A 135 0.74 -5.67 15.94
C ARG A 135 1.16 -4.54 15.03
N LEU A 136 0.55 -3.37 15.20
CA LEU A 136 0.91 -2.18 14.44
C LEU A 136 2.39 -1.79 14.65
N SER A 137 2.89 -1.86 15.88
CA SER A 137 4.28 -1.54 16.21
C SER A 137 5.32 -2.44 15.54
N ARG A 138 4.89 -3.61 15.03
CA ARG A 138 5.75 -4.54 14.29
C ARG A 138 5.86 -4.24 12.81
N LEU A 139 5.02 -3.37 12.28
CA LEU A 139 5.08 -2.96 10.88
C LEU A 139 6.29 -2.05 10.64
N LYS A 140 7.00 -2.34 9.56
CA LYS A 140 8.20 -1.59 9.15
C LYS A 140 7.89 -0.46 8.15
N VAL A 141 6.62 -0.05 8.05
CA VAL A 141 6.19 0.98 7.10
C VAL A 141 6.40 2.39 7.63
N ASP A 142 6.43 3.37 6.73
CA ASP A 142 6.54 4.79 7.09
C ASP A 142 5.17 5.45 7.24
N ILE A 143 4.17 4.98 6.47
CA ILE A 143 2.85 5.62 6.33
C ILE A 143 1.77 4.55 6.31
N ILE A 144 0.69 4.78 7.06
CA ILE A 144 -0.54 4.00 6.92
C ILE A 144 -1.66 4.97 6.55
N ALA A 145 -2.25 4.78 5.36
CA ALA A 145 -3.37 5.53 4.83
C ALA A 145 -4.64 4.69 4.97
N TYR A 146 -5.37 4.86 6.06
CA TYR A 146 -6.59 4.09 6.30
C TYR A 146 -7.70 4.50 5.34
N GLN A 147 -8.36 3.53 4.73
CA GLN A 147 -9.59 3.75 3.96
C GLN A 147 -10.71 4.17 4.91
N ASP A 148 -11.43 5.23 4.58
CA ASP A 148 -12.47 5.79 5.47
C ASP A 148 -13.82 5.05 5.35
N GLU A 149 -13.95 4.19 4.35
CA GLU A 149 -15.12 3.34 4.12
C GLU A 149 -16.44 4.13 3.99
N VAL A 150 -16.36 5.39 3.56
CA VAL A 150 -17.54 6.25 3.37
C VAL A 150 -18.14 6.06 1.98
N GLY A 151 -17.32 5.81 0.96
CA GLY A 151 -17.72 5.68 -0.43
C GLY A 151 -17.98 4.24 -0.89
N CYS A 152 -17.28 3.27 -0.32
CA CYS A 152 -17.28 1.87 -0.80
C CYS A 152 -18.44 1.01 -0.31
N VAL A 153 -19.52 1.53 0.26
CA VAL A 153 -20.18 0.77 1.29
C VAL A 153 -21.49 0.11 0.98
N ARG A 154 -21.53 -1.13 1.36
CA ARG A 154 -22.76 -1.86 1.60
C ARG A 154 -23.61 -1.22 2.72
N GLU A 155 -22.95 -0.62 3.73
CA GLU A 155 -23.57 0.18 4.80
C GLU A 155 -22.70 1.39 5.14
N PRO A 156 -23.22 2.63 5.08
CA PRO A 156 -22.47 3.84 5.36
C PRO A 156 -21.87 3.83 6.78
N PHE A 157 -20.59 4.11 6.89
CA PHE A 157 -19.94 4.21 8.18
C PHE A 157 -20.54 5.38 9.00
N PRO A 158 -21.02 5.16 10.23
CA PRO A 158 -21.55 6.24 11.05
C PRO A 158 -20.48 7.30 11.36
N MET A 159 -20.63 8.51 10.84
CA MET A 159 -19.64 9.59 11.00
C MET A 159 -19.19 9.86 12.43
N PRO A 160 -20.06 9.80 13.48
CA PRO A 160 -19.59 9.94 14.86
C PRO A 160 -18.58 8.86 15.27
N ARG A 161 -18.82 7.60 14.86
CA ARG A 161 -17.94 6.46 15.14
C ARG A 161 -16.63 6.57 14.36
N LEU A 162 -16.68 7.01 13.10
CA LEU A 162 -15.48 7.29 12.32
C LEU A 162 -14.58 8.30 13.03
N LYS A 163 -15.16 9.42 13.48
CA LYS A 163 -14.42 10.46 14.20
C LYS A 163 -13.77 9.94 15.49
N GLU A 164 -14.45 9.07 16.22
CA GLU A 164 -13.91 8.43 17.42
C GLU A 164 -12.74 7.49 17.08
N ASN A 165 -12.91 6.63 16.07
CA ASN A 165 -11.86 5.71 15.62
C ASN A 165 -10.63 6.46 15.11
N TRP A 166 -10.82 7.55 14.34
CA TRP A 166 -9.73 8.41 13.89
C TRP A 166 -8.93 9.01 15.06
N LYS A 167 -9.61 9.41 16.14
CA LYS A 167 -8.94 9.91 17.34
C LYS A 167 -8.08 8.84 18.00
N LYS A 168 -8.65 7.63 18.21
CA LYS A 168 -7.91 6.50 18.80
C LYS A 168 -6.69 6.12 17.97
N LEU A 169 -6.86 5.99 16.65
CA LEU A 169 -5.76 5.68 15.73
C LEU A 169 -4.66 6.74 15.76
N ARG A 170 -5.01 8.02 15.75
CA ARG A 170 -4.02 9.10 15.84
C ARG A 170 -3.20 9.00 17.11
N ASP A 171 -3.83 8.69 18.26
CA ASP A 171 -3.12 8.55 19.52
C ASP A 171 -2.13 7.36 19.50
N ILE A 172 -2.52 6.23 18.89
CA ILE A 172 -1.65 5.08 18.66
C ILE A 172 -0.48 5.48 17.75
N HIS A 173 -0.76 6.10 16.60
CA HIS A 173 0.25 6.50 15.63
C HIS A 173 1.27 7.48 16.19
N ASN A 174 0.83 8.42 17.04
CA ASN A 174 1.72 9.36 17.74
C ASN A 174 2.71 8.62 18.66
N ARG A 175 2.26 7.55 19.34
CA ARG A 175 3.15 6.71 20.16
C ARG A 175 4.13 5.89 19.35
N LEU A 176 3.70 5.39 18.19
CA LEU A 176 4.51 4.52 17.33
C LEU A 176 5.41 5.30 16.35
N ASN A 177 5.21 6.61 16.21
CA ASN A 177 5.91 7.44 15.23
C ASN A 177 5.77 6.94 13.78
N ILE A 178 4.60 6.42 13.41
CA ILE A 178 4.22 6.04 12.05
C ILE A 178 3.29 7.11 11.50
N ALA A 179 3.55 7.61 10.29
CA ALA A 179 2.69 8.64 9.70
C ALA A 179 1.26 8.11 9.47
N PHE A 180 0.28 8.92 9.88
CA PHE A 180 -1.14 8.61 9.81
C PHE A 180 -1.81 9.46 8.73
N TRP A 181 -2.35 8.79 7.69
CA TRP A 181 -3.07 9.42 6.59
C TRP A 181 -4.49 8.87 6.50
N ALA A 182 -5.38 9.66 5.92
CA ALA A 182 -6.70 9.22 5.48
C ALA A 182 -6.66 8.93 3.98
N ASN A 183 -7.20 7.79 3.56
CA ASN A 183 -7.58 7.51 2.19
C ASN A 183 -9.08 7.76 2.06
N CYS A 184 -9.43 8.96 1.59
CA CYS A 184 -10.84 9.38 1.49
C CYS A 184 -11.46 8.81 0.21
N GLU A 185 -12.49 8.01 0.37
CA GLU A 185 -13.24 7.42 -0.72
C GLU A 185 -14.25 8.44 -1.26
N THR A 186 -14.20 8.71 -2.57
CA THR A 186 -15.03 9.72 -3.24
C THR A 186 -15.93 9.13 -4.31
N PHE A 187 -16.02 7.81 -4.38
CA PHE A 187 -16.90 7.07 -5.30
C PHE A 187 -18.18 6.61 -4.56
N THR A 188 -19.26 6.42 -5.31
CA THR A 188 -20.56 5.94 -4.81
C THR A 188 -21.02 4.75 -5.63
#